data_2856f9de25deb338128327a62a2826df
#
_entry.id   2856f9de25deb338128327a62a2826df
#
_cell.length_a   1.000
_cell.length_b   1.000
_cell.length_c   1.000
_cell.angle_alpha   90.00
_cell.angle_beta   90.00
_cell.angle_gamma   90.00
#
_symmetry.space_group_name_H-M   'P 1'
#
loop_
_entity.id
_entity.type
_entity.pdbx_description
1 polymer ?
#
loop_
_entity_poly.entity_id
_entity_poly.type
_entity_poly.pdbx_seq_one_letter_code
_entity_poly.pdbx_strand_id
1 'polypeptide(L)'
;MQIMKHRTLLLFCLVFIVSCEREPKIDPIIAGLILKAEVSFKSGFYNAALAFADSSLKIDSSFADGYFMRGQVFTKLSRIKDSNEAYRKALSINPRYKGAWFNLGTNSLREDNAKNAIVLYNKENKNHLSVQTMIQIGRAYERIGKIDSAVFSYNSAIKIDSENASAYMRLSHIYKNDGDISKAIEFSLKGTAKEPTNLDYKYFMGSLYLSNGELEKSISYLQEVVANRPWHYWSHHSLGQALYRIGKTSDGQRYMDLAKEMQKDIESIDYWNNLANMNPDQTLLWINLGDAYRQMSRFDEAKNSFQVALSLDPTNVAIQNNLANLYLLSGDTLQAIIRYEAILAKDPSLADIWINLGVVHINSGRKTEARKAWVKGLEYDPDNSTLKQYINSLE
;
A
#
# COMPACT_ATOMS: atom_id res chain seq x y z
N MET A 1 70.90 -19.62 50.92
CA MET A 1 71.40 -18.53 50.15
C MET A 1 70.58 -18.50 48.86
N GLN A 2 69.45 -17.82 48.89
CA GLN A 2 68.56 -17.68 47.73
C GLN A 2 67.96 -16.27 47.76
N ILE A 3 68.28 -15.52 46.71
CA ILE A 3 67.85 -14.13 46.55
C ILE A 3 66.47 -14.14 45.91
N MET A 4 65.44 -13.68 46.66
CA MET A 4 64.12 -13.43 46.11
C MET A 4 64.05 -12.08 45.42
N LYS A 5 63.79 -12.08 44.09
CA LYS A 5 63.48 -10.88 43.32
C LYS A 5 61.97 -10.58 43.40
N HIS A 6 61.60 -9.46 44.01
CA HIS A 6 60.26 -8.89 43.94
C HIS A 6 60.02 -8.30 42.53
N ARG A 7 59.05 -8.82 41.81
CA ARG A 7 58.45 -8.18 40.63
C ARG A 7 57.18 -7.46 41.08
N THR A 8 57.23 -6.15 41.06
CA THR A 8 56.08 -5.27 41.22
C THR A 8 55.20 -5.36 39.99
N LEU A 9 53.97 -5.87 40.15
CA LEU A 9 52.95 -5.92 39.12
C LEU A 9 52.18 -4.60 39.14
N LEU A 10 52.43 -3.72 38.16
CA LEU A 10 51.60 -2.52 37.95
C LEU A 10 50.30 -2.94 37.29
N LEU A 11 49.20 -2.91 38.05
CA LEU A 11 47.82 -3.04 37.53
C LEU A 11 47.43 -1.73 36.86
N PHE A 12 47.40 -1.70 35.52
CA PHE A 12 46.73 -0.64 34.77
C PHE A 12 45.21 -0.87 34.84
N CYS A 13 44.53 -0.17 35.71
CA CYS A 13 43.06 -0.04 35.67
C CYS A 13 42.69 0.83 34.48
N LEU A 14 42.36 0.21 33.36
CA LEU A 14 41.68 0.86 32.23
C LEU A 14 40.21 1.10 32.72
N VAL A 15 39.96 2.33 33.17
CA VAL A 15 38.59 2.81 33.40
C VAL A 15 37.96 3.02 32.01
N PHE A 16 37.19 2.05 31.56
CA PHE A 16 36.25 2.26 30.48
C PHE A 16 35.16 3.22 30.97
N ILE A 17 35.29 4.49 30.64
CA ILE A 17 34.19 5.44 30.70
C ILE A 17 33.20 5.03 29.61
N VAL A 18 32.28 4.17 29.95
CA VAL A 18 31.05 4.00 29.13
C VAL A 18 30.26 5.28 29.35
N SER A 19 30.45 6.24 28.42
CA SER A 19 29.53 7.36 28.31
C SER A 19 28.18 6.76 27.90
N CYS A 20 27.30 6.54 28.85
CA CYS A 20 25.87 6.42 28.59
C CYS A 20 25.42 7.77 28.01
N GLU A 21 25.52 7.93 26.70
CA GLU A 21 24.76 8.97 26.02
C GLU A 21 23.29 8.68 26.29
N ARG A 22 22.72 9.43 27.25
CA ARG A 22 21.26 9.47 27.42
C ARG A 22 20.70 9.93 26.08
N GLU A 23 19.89 9.08 25.46
CA GLU A 23 19.13 9.53 24.30
C GLU A 23 18.45 10.85 24.67
N PRO A 24 18.56 11.88 23.81
CA PRO A 24 17.94 13.18 24.11
C PRO A 24 16.43 12.95 24.31
N LYS A 25 15.92 13.39 25.45
CA LYS A 25 14.48 13.31 25.76
C LYS A 25 13.75 14.16 24.72
N ILE A 26 13.00 13.51 23.85
CA ILE A 26 12.15 14.20 22.89
C ILE A 26 11.10 15.00 23.67
N ASP A 27 10.91 16.27 23.27
CA ASP A 27 9.84 17.10 23.81
C ASP A 27 8.49 16.38 23.67
N PRO A 28 7.71 16.21 24.74
CA PRO A 28 6.41 15.52 24.69
C PRO A 28 5.44 16.13 23.65
N ILE A 29 5.53 17.45 23.39
CA ILE A 29 4.71 18.15 22.40
C ILE A 29 5.10 17.65 21.00
N ILE A 30 6.40 17.58 20.71
CA ILE A 30 6.92 17.09 19.42
C ILE A 30 6.52 15.64 19.21
N ALA A 31 6.71 14.77 20.24
CA ALA A 31 6.30 13.38 20.18
C ALA A 31 4.79 13.24 19.90
N GLY A 32 3.97 14.06 20.57
CA GLY A 32 2.52 14.09 20.34
C GLY A 32 2.14 14.52 18.91
N LEU A 33 2.86 15.48 18.34
CA LEU A 33 2.64 15.93 16.94
C LEU A 33 2.99 14.84 15.94
N ILE A 34 4.11 14.15 16.11
CA ILE A 34 4.51 13.05 15.22
C ILE A 34 3.52 11.88 15.31
N LEU A 35 3.06 11.53 16.51
CA LEU A 35 2.03 10.49 16.66
C LEU A 35 0.74 10.88 15.91
N LYS A 36 0.28 12.14 16.00
CA LYS A 36 -0.87 12.63 15.23
C LYS A 36 -0.60 12.59 13.73
N ALA A 37 0.62 12.92 13.29
CA ALA A 37 1.01 12.82 11.89
C ALA A 37 0.95 11.37 11.39
N GLU A 38 1.47 10.39 12.16
CA GLU A 38 1.40 8.97 11.81
C GLU A 38 -0.03 8.45 11.73
N VAL A 39 -0.89 8.79 12.70
CA VAL A 39 -2.30 8.41 12.70
C VAL A 39 -3.01 8.99 11.47
N SER A 40 -2.81 10.29 11.19
CA SER A 40 -3.38 10.95 10.02
C SER A 40 -2.89 10.33 8.70
N PHE A 41 -1.61 10.00 8.62
CA PHE A 41 -1.01 9.33 7.46
C PHE A 41 -1.61 7.94 7.22
N LYS A 42 -1.73 7.12 8.27
CA LYS A 42 -2.35 5.79 8.18
C LYS A 42 -3.83 5.86 7.79
N SER A 43 -4.53 6.90 8.22
CA SER A 43 -5.92 7.16 7.87
C SER A 43 -6.10 7.83 6.50
N GLY A 44 -5.00 8.13 5.77
CA GLY A 44 -5.03 8.76 4.46
C GLY A 44 -5.31 10.28 4.47
N PHE A 45 -5.24 10.92 5.64
CA PHE A 45 -5.36 12.39 5.78
C PHE A 45 -3.99 13.05 5.58
N TYR A 46 -3.48 13.00 4.35
CA TYR A 46 -2.09 13.38 4.04
C TYR A 46 -1.78 14.84 4.33
N ASN A 47 -2.72 15.78 4.09
CA ASN A 47 -2.52 17.19 4.44
C ASN A 47 -2.46 17.43 5.95
N ALA A 48 -3.28 16.72 6.73
CA ALA A 48 -3.21 16.80 8.19
C ALA A 48 -1.88 16.19 8.71
N ALA A 49 -1.45 15.04 8.16
CA ALA A 49 -0.17 14.45 8.49
C ALA A 49 0.99 15.41 8.21
N LEU A 50 0.96 16.11 7.06
CA LEU A 50 1.96 17.11 6.69
C LEU A 50 1.95 18.29 7.67
N ALA A 51 0.77 18.83 8.00
CA ALA A 51 0.63 19.95 8.92
C ALA A 51 1.16 19.63 10.34
N PHE A 52 0.93 18.41 10.84
CA PHE A 52 1.49 17.98 12.13
C PHE A 52 3.01 17.79 12.07
N ALA A 53 3.54 17.23 10.98
CA ALA A 53 4.99 17.12 10.78
C ALA A 53 5.64 18.51 10.68
N ASP A 54 5.04 19.46 9.95
CA ASP A 54 5.52 20.84 9.85
C ASP A 54 5.44 21.57 11.20
N SER A 55 4.41 21.30 12.01
CA SER A 55 4.29 21.87 13.36
C SER A 55 5.40 21.36 14.29
N SER A 56 5.78 20.07 14.19
CA SER A 56 6.91 19.52 14.94
C SER A 56 8.23 20.21 14.57
N LEU A 57 8.44 20.46 13.27
CA LEU A 57 9.64 21.12 12.73
C LEU A 57 9.72 22.62 13.03
N LYS A 58 8.58 23.29 13.30
CA LYS A 58 8.56 24.65 13.80
C LYS A 58 9.05 24.77 15.23
N ILE A 59 8.84 23.72 16.05
CA ILE A 59 9.33 23.66 17.44
C ILE A 59 10.81 23.27 17.45
N ASP A 60 11.17 22.23 16.70
CA ASP A 60 12.56 21.79 16.57
C ASP A 60 12.88 21.46 15.10
N SER A 61 13.58 22.37 14.43
CA SER A 61 14.02 22.20 13.06
C SER A 61 15.13 21.15 12.87
N SER A 62 15.69 20.63 13.97
CA SER A 62 16.67 19.53 13.95
C SER A 62 16.04 18.15 14.19
N PHE A 63 14.70 18.05 14.21
CA PHE A 63 13.99 16.81 14.49
C PHE A 63 13.84 15.95 13.22
N ALA A 64 14.65 14.91 13.10
CA ALA A 64 14.72 14.07 11.91
C ALA A 64 13.41 13.37 11.54
N ASP A 65 12.60 12.95 12.55
CA ASP A 65 11.32 12.26 12.34
C ASP A 65 10.31 13.14 11.60
N GLY A 66 10.31 14.45 11.87
CA GLY A 66 9.46 15.42 11.18
C GLY A 66 9.75 15.45 9.67
N TYR A 67 11.03 15.49 9.29
CA TYR A 67 11.44 15.44 7.88
C TYR A 67 11.16 14.06 7.26
N PHE A 68 11.37 12.98 7.99
CA PHE A 68 11.06 11.64 7.51
C PHE A 68 9.56 11.49 7.23
N MET A 69 8.69 11.95 8.13
CA MET A 69 7.24 11.96 7.94
C MET A 69 6.83 12.79 6.70
N ARG A 70 7.40 14.00 6.52
CA ARG A 70 7.20 14.78 5.30
C ARG A 70 7.56 13.99 4.04
N GLY A 71 8.71 13.31 4.06
CA GLY A 71 9.15 12.46 2.96
C GLY A 71 8.14 11.36 2.64
N GLN A 72 7.59 10.68 3.64
CA GLN A 72 6.56 9.66 3.47
C GLN A 72 5.27 10.24 2.86
N VAL A 73 4.80 11.38 3.37
CA VAL A 73 3.61 12.07 2.86
C VAL A 73 3.81 12.46 1.39
N PHE A 74 4.92 13.13 1.05
CA PHE A 74 5.20 13.53 -0.32
C PHE A 74 5.33 12.32 -1.27
N THR A 75 5.87 11.18 -0.79
CA THR A 75 5.89 9.94 -1.56
C THR A 75 4.47 9.46 -1.91
N LYS A 76 3.52 9.55 -0.95
CA LYS A 76 2.11 9.18 -1.17
C LYS A 76 1.39 10.14 -2.11
N LEU A 77 1.73 11.41 -2.06
CA LEU A 77 1.23 12.44 -2.97
C LEU A 77 1.96 12.48 -4.33
N SER A 78 2.78 11.49 -4.65
CA SER A 78 3.60 11.41 -5.88
C SER A 78 4.55 12.61 -6.10
N ARG A 79 4.79 13.43 -5.06
CA ARG A 79 5.71 14.57 -5.07
C ARG A 79 7.14 14.09 -4.80
N ILE A 80 7.72 13.37 -5.75
CA ILE A 80 8.98 12.63 -5.55
C ILE A 80 10.17 13.55 -5.25
N LYS A 81 10.24 14.74 -5.88
CA LYS A 81 11.31 15.71 -5.63
C LYS A 81 11.30 16.19 -4.18
N ASP A 82 10.13 16.60 -3.68
CA ASP A 82 9.96 17.09 -2.30
C ASP A 82 10.22 15.96 -1.29
N SER A 83 9.78 14.75 -1.62
CA SER A 83 10.05 13.55 -0.83
C SER A 83 11.55 13.29 -0.68
N ASN A 84 12.30 13.35 -1.79
CA ASN A 84 13.74 13.13 -1.80
C ASN A 84 14.48 14.21 -0.98
N GLU A 85 14.05 15.47 -1.06
CA GLU A 85 14.62 16.57 -0.26
C GLU A 85 14.37 16.33 1.23
N ALA A 86 13.15 15.97 1.60
CA ALA A 86 12.79 15.70 2.99
C ALA A 86 13.59 14.53 3.58
N TYR A 87 13.74 13.40 2.87
CA TYR A 87 14.57 12.29 3.34
C TYR A 87 16.06 12.65 3.45
N ARG A 88 16.60 13.45 2.49
CA ARG A 88 17.99 13.94 2.60
C ARG A 88 18.16 14.84 3.81
N LYS A 89 17.16 15.66 4.14
CA LYS A 89 17.19 16.51 5.33
C LYS A 89 17.19 15.68 6.61
N ALA A 90 16.33 14.64 6.70
CA ALA A 90 16.37 13.69 7.81
C ALA A 90 17.76 13.05 7.97
N LEU A 91 18.39 12.63 6.87
CA LEU A 91 19.73 12.02 6.85
C LEU A 91 20.86 13.02 7.15
N SER A 92 20.69 14.31 6.88
CA SER A 92 21.67 15.33 7.27
C SER A 92 21.71 15.55 8.79
N ILE A 93 20.59 15.30 9.47
CA ILE A 93 20.45 15.36 10.92
C ILE A 93 20.91 14.03 11.55
N ASN A 94 20.39 12.91 11.04
CA ASN A 94 20.78 11.57 11.47
C ASN A 94 21.19 10.71 10.26
N PRO A 95 22.49 10.57 9.96
CA PRO A 95 22.98 9.80 8.81
C PRO A 95 22.62 8.31 8.82
N ARG A 96 22.21 7.78 9.99
CA ARG A 96 21.75 6.39 10.19
C ARG A 96 20.25 6.28 10.40
N TYR A 97 19.47 7.30 10.00
CA TYR A 97 18.02 7.28 10.17
C TYR A 97 17.40 6.10 9.42
N LYS A 98 16.76 5.20 10.18
CA LYS A 98 16.20 3.95 9.67
C LYS A 98 15.12 4.22 8.62
N GLY A 99 15.27 3.61 7.45
CA GLY A 99 14.31 3.68 6.37
C GLY A 99 14.49 4.89 5.43
N ALA A 100 15.30 5.89 5.77
CA ALA A 100 15.46 7.06 4.92
C ALA A 100 16.24 6.73 3.63
N TRP A 101 17.34 5.98 3.72
CA TRP A 101 18.06 5.49 2.55
C TRP A 101 17.20 4.52 1.73
N PHE A 102 16.41 3.67 2.40
CA PHE A 102 15.48 2.76 1.74
C PHE A 102 14.45 3.52 0.89
N ASN A 103 13.81 4.54 1.46
CA ASN A 103 12.80 5.32 0.75
C ASN A 103 13.38 6.14 -0.41
N LEU A 104 14.59 6.71 -0.25
CA LEU A 104 15.32 7.32 -1.36
C LEU A 104 15.62 6.32 -2.48
N GLY A 105 16.01 5.09 -2.12
CA GLY A 105 16.19 4.00 -3.08
C GLY A 105 14.89 3.65 -3.82
N THR A 106 13.79 3.60 -3.11
CA THR A 106 12.46 3.34 -3.69
C THR A 106 12.05 4.45 -4.66
N ASN A 107 12.25 5.71 -4.29
CA ASN A 107 12.01 6.85 -5.18
C ASN A 107 12.91 6.79 -6.43
N SER A 108 14.21 6.43 -6.26
CA SER A 108 15.10 6.23 -7.41
C SER A 108 14.63 5.13 -8.36
N LEU A 109 14.01 4.06 -7.86
CA LEU A 109 13.39 3.03 -8.72
C LEU A 109 12.16 3.57 -9.47
N ARG A 110 11.39 4.46 -8.87
CA ARG A 110 10.25 5.13 -9.54
C ARG A 110 10.72 6.05 -10.65
N GLU A 111 11.86 6.70 -10.48
CA GLU A 111 12.53 7.54 -11.48
C GLU A 111 13.37 6.72 -12.49
N ASP A 112 13.19 5.39 -12.54
CA ASP A 112 13.90 4.43 -13.40
C ASP A 112 15.42 4.43 -13.22
N ASN A 113 15.92 4.92 -12.10
CA ASN A 113 17.34 4.94 -11.77
C ASN A 113 17.74 3.78 -10.85
N ALA A 114 17.67 2.55 -11.39
CA ALA A 114 17.95 1.34 -10.63
C ALA A 114 19.40 1.27 -10.12
N LYS A 115 20.37 1.83 -10.85
CA LYS A 115 21.78 1.86 -10.38
C LYS A 115 21.92 2.68 -9.11
N ASN A 116 21.32 3.87 -9.05
CA ASN A 116 21.32 4.69 -7.85
C ASN A 116 20.53 4.04 -6.71
N ALA A 117 19.41 3.40 -7.02
CA ALA A 117 18.62 2.66 -6.02
C ALA A 117 19.45 1.58 -5.31
N ILE A 118 20.27 0.80 -6.03
CA ILE A 118 21.17 -0.20 -5.45
C ILE A 118 22.14 0.45 -4.46
N VAL A 119 22.75 1.59 -4.83
CA VAL A 119 23.67 2.31 -3.93
C VAL A 119 22.97 2.74 -2.65
N LEU A 120 21.77 3.28 -2.76
CA LEU A 120 20.98 3.77 -1.61
C LEU A 120 20.51 2.62 -0.70
N TYR A 121 20.01 1.53 -1.28
CA TYR A 121 19.65 0.33 -0.52
C TYR A 121 20.85 -0.32 0.18
N ASN A 122 22.01 -0.32 -0.44
CA ASN A 122 23.23 -0.81 0.21
C ASN A 122 23.65 0.08 1.40
N LYS A 123 23.43 1.41 1.34
CA LYS A 123 23.62 2.30 2.50
C LYS A 123 22.65 1.96 3.63
N GLU A 124 21.37 1.67 3.31
CA GLU A 124 20.41 1.20 4.31
C GLU A 124 20.86 -0.11 4.95
N ASN A 125 21.22 -1.11 4.13
CA ASN A 125 21.65 -2.42 4.62
C ASN A 125 22.90 -2.37 5.49
N LYS A 126 23.85 -1.45 5.22
CA LYS A 126 25.03 -1.26 6.06
C LYS A 126 24.66 -0.83 7.47
N ASN A 127 23.58 -0.07 7.63
CA ASN A 127 23.11 0.44 8.91
C ASN A 127 22.01 -0.45 9.52
N HIS A 128 21.12 -0.96 8.68
CA HIS A 128 19.89 -1.68 9.07
C HIS A 128 19.63 -2.82 8.08
N LEU A 129 20.32 -3.95 8.28
CA LEU A 129 20.10 -5.14 7.45
C LEU A 129 18.65 -5.61 7.55
N SER A 130 17.96 -5.74 6.43
CA SER A 130 16.57 -6.22 6.40
C SER A 130 16.26 -7.04 5.16
N VAL A 131 15.34 -8.00 5.32
CA VAL A 131 14.80 -8.80 4.23
C VAL A 131 14.24 -7.92 3.13
N GLN A 132 13.45 -6.91 3.50
CA GLN A 132 12.81 -6.01 2.56
C GLN A 132 13.84 -5.26 1.70
N THR A 133 14.93 -4.80 2.30
CA THR A 133 15.98 -4.10 1.55
C THR A 133 16.70 -5.04 0.58
N MET A 134 16.97 -6.29 1.01
CA MET A 134 17.54 -7.31 0.13
C MET A 134 16.65 -7.63 -1.08
N ILE A 135 15.35 -7.72 -0.87
CA ILE A 135 14.37 -7.92 -1.96
C ILE A 135 14.40 -6.73 -2.93
N GLN A 136 14.44 -5.49 -2.43
CA GLN A 136 14.50 -4.31 -3.31
C GLN A 136 15.83 -4.21 -4.09
N ILE A 137 16.95 -4.62 -3.48
CA ILE A 137 18.24 -4.75 -4.18
C ILE A 137 18.11 -5.77 -5.33
N GLY A 138 17.52 -6.93 -5.07
CA GLY A 138 17.27 -7.95 -6.10
C GLY A 138 16.43 -7.39 -7.25
N ARG A 139 15.32 -6.71 -6.95
CA ARG A 139 14.48 -6.04 -7.97
C ARG A 139 15.23 -4.99 -8.78
N ALA A 140 16.11 -4.22 -8.13
CA ALA A 140 16.92 -3.23 -8.83
C ALA A 140 17.95 -3.90 -9.75
N TYR A 141 18.51 -5.06 -9.36
CA TYR A 141 19.38 -5.86 -10.22
C TYR A 141 18.63 -6.48 -11.41
N GLU A 142 17.40 -6.98 -11.21
CA GLU A 142 16.55 -7.43 -12.32
C GLU A 142 16.36 -6.32 -13.37
N ARG A 143 16.06 -5.08 -12.93
CA ARG A 143 15.84 -3.94 -13.85
C ARG A 143 17.06 -3.59 -14.71
N ILE A 144 18.26 -3.86 -14.23
CA ILE A 144 19.50 -3.63 -15.00
C ILE A 144 20.06 -4.91 -15.64
N GLY A 145 19.27 -5.98 -15.67
CA GLY A 145 19.63 -7.25 -16.31
C GLY A 145 20.69 -8.09 -15.59
N LYS A 146 21.03 -7.77 -14.33
CA LYS A 146 22.01 -8.52 -13.54
C LYS A 146 21.33 -9.65 -12.76
N ILE A 147 20.90 -10.68 -13.48
CA ILE A 147 20.05 -11.75 -12.93
C ILE A 147 20.76 -12.53 -11.81
N ASP A 148 22.03 -12.89 -11.96
CA ASP A 148 22.79 -13.60 -10.91
C ASP A 148 22.86 -12.80 -9.61
N SER A 149 23.04 -11.47 -9.71
CA SER A 149 23.04 -10.58 -8.54
C SER A 149 21.66 -10.48 -7.90
N ALA A 150 20.60 -10.53 -8.69
CA ALA A 150 19.22 -10.57 -8.20
C ALA A 150 18.95 -11.88 -7.44
N VAL A 151 19.32 -13.03 -8.03
CA VAL A 151 19.21 -14.37 -7.40
C VAL A 151 19.99 -14.41 -6.07
N PHE A 152 21.23 -13.89 -6.06
CA PHE A 152 22.02 -13.78 -4.83
C PHE A 152 21.31 -12.96 -3.75
N SER A 153 20.72 -11.82 -4.14
CA SER A 153 20.01 -10.93 -3.22
C SER A 153 18.76 -11.59 -2.63
N TYR A 154 17.96 -12.29 -3.44
CA TYR A 154 16.79 -13.01 -2.98
C TYR A 154 17.12 -14.20 -2.10
N ASN A 155 18.16 -14.97 -2.43
CA ASN A 155 18.65 -16.04 -1.56
C ASN A 155 19.18 -15.49 -0.22
N SER A 156 19.79 -14.31 -0.22
CA SER A 156 20.21 -13.63 1.00
C SER A 156 19.00 -13.20 1.84
N ALA A 157 17.92 -12.72 1.20
CA ALA A 157 16.66 -12.42 1.88
C ALA A 157 16.07 -13.68 2.56
N ILE A 158 16.05 -14.83 1.86
CA ILE A 158 15.58 -16.12 2.41
C ILE A 158 16.46 -16.59 3.59
N LYS A 159 17.77 -16.35 3.55
CA LYS A 159 18.66 -16.69 4.67
C LYS A 159 18.40 -15.85 5.91
N ILE A 160 17.97 -14.59 5.75
CA ILE A 160 17.61 -13.69 6.86
C ILE A 160 16.26 -14.11 7.44
N ASP A 161 15.29 -14.43 6.58
CA ASP A 161 13.95 -14.85 6.95
C ASP A 161 13.41 -15.88 5.95
N SER A 162 13.41 -17.14 6.36
CA SER A 162 12.91 -18.26 5.55
C SER A 162 11.38 -18.28 5.41
N GLU A 163 10.67 -17.48 6.19
CA GLU A 163 9.20 -17.37 6.12
C GLU A 163 8.75 -16.28 5.15
N ASN A 164 9.66 -15.52 4.58
CA ASN A 164 9.32 -14.44 3.66
C ASN A 164 8.91 -14.96 2.27
N ALA A 165 7.61 -15.03 2.02
CA ALA A 165 7.03 -15.50 0.76
C ALA A 165 7.53 -14.74 -0.47
N SER A 166 7.69 -13.41 -0.36
CA SER A 166 8.04 -12.54 -1.48
C SER A 166 9.39 -12.90 -2.11
N ALA A 167 10.39 -13.31 -1.32
CA ALA A 167 11.70 -13.70 -1.84
C ALA A 167 11.62 -14.98 -2.70
N TYR A 168 10.84 -15.97 -2.25
CA TYR A 168 10.59 -17.19 -3.04
C TYR A 168 9.84 -16.86 -4.34
N MET A 169 8.82 -16.02 -4.28
CA MET A 169 8.07 -15.63 -5.46
C MET A 169 8.94 -14.89 -6.48
N ARG A 170 9.88 -14.04 -6.03
CA ARG A 170 10.83 -13.37 -6.92
C ARG A 170 11.75 -14.36 -7.64
N LEU A 171 12.27 -15.35 -6.93
CA LEU A 171 13.06 -16.43 -7.57
C LEU A 171 12.20 -17.22 -8.57
N SER A 172 10.95 -17.51 -8.22
CA SER A 172 10.02 -18.18 -9.14
C SER A 172 9.81 -17.39 -10.43
N HIS A 173 9.63 -16.07 -10.34
CA HIS A 173 9.53 -15.21 -11.53
C HIS A 173 10.79 -15.25 -12.39
N ILE A 174 11.98 -15.22 -11.78
CA ILE A 174 13.25 -15.34 -12.53
C ILE A 174 13.29 -16.66 -13.29
N TYR A 175 13.04 -17.80 -12.61
CA TYR A 175 13.08 -19.11 -13.28
C TYR A 175 12.01 -19.28 -14.34
N LYS A 176 10.81 -18.70 -14.15
CA LYS A 176 9.79 -18.64 -15.21
C LYS A 176 10.30 -17.91 -16.45
N ASN A 177 10.95 -16.76 -16.27
CA ASN A 177 11.47 -15.95 -17.36
C ASN A 177 12.67 -16.61 -18.07
N ASP A 178 13.43 -17.42 -17.34
CA ASP A 178 14.53 -18.25 -17.88
C ASP A 178 14.02 -19.53 -18.59
N GLY A 179 12.71 -19.82 -18.51
CA GLY A 179 12.08 -21.00 -19.11
C GLY A 179 12.13 -22.26 -18.23
N ASP A 180 12.76 -22.23 -17.06
CA ASP A 180 12.79 -23.34 -16.10
C ASP A 180 11.48 -23.37 -15.28
N ILE A 181 10.41 -23.82 -15.95
CA ILE A 181 9.07 -23.84 -15.35
C ILE A 181 9.03 -24.76 -14.12
N SER A 182 9.79 -25.84 -14.10
CA SER A 182 9.85 -26.77 -12.97
C SER A 182 10.39 -26.10 -11.70
N LYS A 183 11.52 -25.36 -11.80
CA LYS A 183 12.02 -24.58 -10.66
C LYS A 183 11.09 -23.41 -10.31
N ALA A 184 10.47 -22.79 -11.30
CA ALA A 184 9.48 -21.75 -11.03
C ALA A 184 8.34 -22.26 -10.18
N ILE A 185 7.78 -23.46 -10.48
CA ILE A 185 6.76 -24.13 -9.67
C ILE A 185 7.30 -24.46 -8.27
N GLU A 186 8.51 -25.01 -8.15
CA GLU A 186 9.12 -25.35 -6.86
C GLU A 186 9.19 -24.11 -5.93
N PHE A 187 9.75 -23.00 -6.42
CA PHE A 187 9.86 -21.77 -5.64
C PHE A 187 8.50 -21.13 -5.36
N SER A 188 7.58 -21.17 -6.32
CA SER A 188 6.22 -20.64 -6.12
C SER A 188 5.44 -21.44 -5.07
N LEU A 189 5.58 -22.77 -5.01
CA LEU A 189 5.00 -23.59 -3.96
C LEU A 189 5.50 -23.19 -2.58
N LYS A 190 6.82 -22.95 -2.44
CA LYS A 190 7.41 -22.47 -1.18
C LYS A 190 6.83 -21.12 -0.78
N GLY A 191 6.72 -20.17 -1.71
CA GLY A 191 6.15 -18.86 -1.44
C GLY A 191 4.67 -18.89 -1.10
N THR A 192 3.86 -19.64 -1.87
CA THR A 192 2.42 -19.76 -1.64
C THR A 192 2.11 -20.48 -0.31
N ALA A 193 2.95 -21.43 0.12
CA ALA A 193 2.79 -22.09 1.41
C ALA A 193 2.96 -21.12 2.61
N LYS A 194 3.74 -20.05 2.45
CA LYS A 194 3.93 -19.01 3.48
C LYS A 194 2.74 -18.03 3.52
N GLU A 195 2.12 -17.77 2.39
CA GLU A 195 0.96 -16.88 2.26
C GLU A 195 -0.18 -17.57 1.47
N PRO A 196 -0.85 -18.58 2.05
CA PRO A 196 -1.81 -19.42 1.33
C PRO A 196 -3.09 -18.69 0.91
N THR A 197 -3.38 -17.52 1.49
CA THR A 197 -4.54 -16.68 1.12
C THR A 197 -4.20 -15.62 0.08
N ASN A 198 -2.93 -15.48 -0.31
CA ASN A 198 -2.49 -14.47 -1.28
C ASN A 198 -2.94 -14.85 -2.70
N LEU A 199 -3.93 -14.13 -3.20
CA LEU A 199 -4.54 -14.40 -4.50
C LEU A 199 -3.60 -14.11 -5.68
N ASP A 200 -2.61 -13.22 -5.52
CA ASP A 200 -1.62 -12.96 -6.58
C ASP A 200 -0.69 -14.16 -6.74
N TYR A 201 -0.31 -14.78 -5.64
CA TYR A 201 0.48 -16.02 -5.66
C TYR A 201 -0.30 -17.18 -6.24
N LYS A 202 -1.60 -17.29 -5.92
CA LYS A 202 -2.49 -18.31 -6.50
C LYS A 202 -2.66 -18.11 -8.00
N TYR A 203 -2.88 -16.89 -8.45
CA TYR A 203 -2.91 -16.58 -9.87
C TYR A 203 -1.60 -17.01 -10.57
N PHE A 204 -0.47 -16.63 -9.99
CA PHE A 204 0.83 -16.98 -10.55
C PHE A 204 1.04 -18.49 -10.62
N MET A 205 0.67 -19.24 -9.56
CA MET A 205 0.67 -20.70 -9.56
C MET A 205 -0.22 -21.27 -10.67
N GLY A 206 -1.44 -20.77 -10.79
CA GLY A 206 -2.36 -21.17 -11.86
C GLY A 206 -1.75 -20.95 -13.26
N SER A 207 -1.08 -19.81 -13.45
CA SER A 207 -0.40 -19.50 -14.72
C SER A 207 0.80 -20.41 -15.00
N LEU A 208 1.55 -20.79 -13.97
CA LEU A 208 2.67 -21.74 -14.11
C LEU A 208 2.18 -23.13 -14.48
N TYR A 209 1.14 -23.63 -13.81
CA TYR A 209 0.54 -24.93 -14.13
C TYR A 209 -0.08 -24.94 -15.53
N LEU A 210 -0.71 -23.83 -15.97
CA LEU A 210 -1.20 -23.70 -17.34
C LEU A 210 -0.06 -23.82 -18.37
N SER A 211 1.07 -23.16 -18.10
CA SER A 211 2.26 -23.21 -18.95
C SER A 211 2.90 -24.60 -18.96
N ASN A 212 2.86 -25.30 -17.81
CA ASN A 212 3.40 -26.65 -17.65
C ASN A 212 2.48 -27.75 -18.21
N GLY A 213 1.25 -27.41 -18.60
CA GLY A 213 0.25 -28.37 -19.10
C GLY A 213 -0.53 -29.11 -18.02
N GLU A 214 -0.34 -28.79 -16.75
CA GLU A 214 -1.07 -29.37 -15.60
C GLU A 214 -2.42 -28.63 -15.43
N LEU A 215 -3.33 -28.87 -16.38
CA LEU A 215 -4.53 -28.04 -16.58
C LEU A 215 -5.50 -28.09 -15.38
N GLU A 216 -5.71 -29.25 -14.77
CA GLU A 216 -6.60 -29.41 -13.63
C GLU A 216 -6.12 -28.61 -12.40
N LYS A 217 -4.80 -28.61 -12.13
CA LYS A 217 -4.22 -27.79 -11.06
C LYS A 217 -4.35 -26.30 -11.39
N SER A 218 -4.08 -25.93 -12.65
CA SER A 218 -4.27 -24.56 -13.11
C SER A 218 -5.70 -24.06 -12.85
N ILE A 219 -6.70 -24.86 -13.26
CA ILE A 219 -8.12 -24.54 -13.08
C ILE A 219 -8.45 -24.33 -11.60
N SER A 220 -8.00 -25.23 -10.72
CA SER A 220 -8.26 -25.13 -9.28
C SER A 220 -7.77 -23.79 -8.69
N TYR A 221 -6.52 -23.42 -8.98
CA TYR A 221 -5.97 -22.16 -8.49
C TYR A 221 -6.67 -20.93 -9.08
N LEU A 222 -6.95 -20.95 -10.40
CA LEU A 222 -7.56 -19.80 -11.09
C LEU A 222 -9.03 -19.61 -10.71
N GLN A 223 -9.79 -20.68 -10.48
CA GLN A 223 -11.16 -20.59 -9.98
C GLN A 223 -11.22 -19.89 -8.62
N GLU A 224 -10.30 -20.18 -7.72
CA GLU A 224 -10.25 -19.50 -6.43
C GLU A 224 -9.96 -18.01 -6.58
N VAL A 225 -9.07 -17.63 -7.50
CA VAL A 225 -8.80 -16.22 -7.76
C VAL A 225 -10.02 -15.51 -8.34
N VAL A 226 -10.69 -16.11 -9.34
CA VAL A 226 -11.89 -15.55 -9.98
C VAL A 226 -13.04 -15.40 -8.97
N ALA A 227 -13.22 -16.37 -8.05
CA ALA A 227 -14.26 -16.32 -7.03
C ALA A 227 -14.05 -15.16 -6.05
N ASN A 228 -12.81 -14.83 -5.71
CA ASN A 228 -12.48 -13.79 -4.73
C ASN A 228 -12.12 -12.44 -5.38
N ARG A 229 -11.75 -12.43 -6.66
CA ARG A 229 -11.45 -11.23 -7.47
C ARG A 229 -12.15 -11.35 -8.83
N PRO A 230 -13.46 -11.16 -8.91
CA PRO A 230 -14.23 -11.31 -10.15
C PRO A 230 -13.84 -10.31 -11.24
N TRP A 231 -13.11 -9.27 -10.88
CA TRP A 231 -12.56 -8.24 -11.77
C TRP A 231 -11.15 -8.58 -12.32
N HIS A 232 -10.54 -9.71 -11.94
CA HIS A 232 -9.17 -10.01 -12.34
C HIS A 232 -9.11 -10.60 -13.75
N TYR A 233 -8.93 -9.73 -14.74
CA TYR A 233 -8.89 -10.06 -16.19
C TYR A 233 -8.04 -11.31 -16.50
N TRP A 234 -6.77 -11.29 -16.05
CA TRP A 234 -5.83 -12.35 -16.39
C TRP A 234 -6.23 -13.73 -15.85
N SER A 235 -6.93 -13.77 -14.72
CA SER A 235 -7.45 -15.04 -14.18
C SER A 235 -8.61 -15.58 -14.99
N HIS A 236 -9.54 -14.71 -15.45
CA HIS A 236 -10.60 -15.12 -16.36
C HIS A 236 -10.03 -15.65 -17.67
N HIS A 237 -9.09 -14.91 -18.28
CA HIS A 237 -8.46 -15.31 -19.54
C HIS A 237 -7.72 -16.66 -19.40
N SER A 238 -6.88 -16.80 -18.37
CA SER A 238 -6.10 -18.02 -18.14
C SER A 238 -6.99 -19.22 -17.78
N LEU A 239 -8.05 -19.01 -16.97
CA LEU A 239 -9.04 -20.04 -16.65
C LEU A 239 -9.79 -20.49 -17.90
N GLY A 240 -10.20 -19.52 -18.75
CA GLY A 240 -10.81 -19.81 -20.04
C GLY A 240 -9.94 -20.68 -20.93
N GLN A 241 -8.65 -20.34 -21.03
CA GLN A 241 -7.68 -21.15 -21.80
C GLN A 241 -7.51 -22.56 -21.23
N ALA A 242 -7.40 -22.70 -19.90
CA ALA A 242 -7.27 -24.01 -19.26
C ALA A 242 -8.50 -24.88 -19.48
N LEU A 243 -9.70 -24.33 -19.30
CA LEU A 243 -10.98 -25.03 -19.55
C LEU A 243 -11.14 -25.45 -21.01
N TYR A 244 -10.80 -24.55 -21.94
CA TYR A 244 -10.85 -24.86 -23.36
C TYR A 244 -9.92 -26.04 -23.71
N ARG A 245 -8.69 -26.05 -23.18
CA ARG A 245 -7.69 -27.10 -23.45
C ARG A 245 -8.05 -28.45 -22.87
N ILE A 246 -8.85 -28.54 -21.76
CA ILE A 246 -9.36 -29.81 -21.24
C ILE A 246 -10.67 -30.26 -21.91
N GLY A 247 -11.14 -29.56 -22.95
CA GLY A 247 -12.34 -29.94 -23.70
C GLY A 247 -13.64 -29.29 -23.18
N LYS A 248 -13.62 -28.49 -22.11
CA LYS A 248 -14.78 -27.72 -21.61
C LYS A 248 -14.90 -26.40 -22.41
N THR A 249 -15.10 -26.53 -23.70
CA THR A 249 -14.98 -25.41 -24.66
C THR A 249 -15.99 -24.29 -24.42
N SER A 250 -17.24 -24.61 -24.09
CA SER A 250 -18.28 -23.62 -23.78
C SER A 250 -17.96 -22.78 -22.55
N ASP A 251 -17.54 -23.44 -21.46
CA ASP A 251 -17.15 -22.72 -20.24
C ASP A 251 -15.88 -21.90 -20.50
N GLY A 252 -14.92 -22.47 -21.21
CA GLY A 252 -13.68 -21.79 -21.59
C GLY A 252 -13.97 -20.52 -22.38
N GLN A 253 -14.83 -20.58 -23.38
CA GLN A 253 -15.21 -19.41 -24.19
C GLN A 253 -15.89 -18.35 -23.35
N ARG A 254 -16.83 -18.73 -22.47
CA ARG A 254 -17.51 -17.79 -21.57
C ARG A 254 -16.54 -16.98 -20.72
N TYR A 255 -15.53 -17.64 -20.12
CA TYR A 255 -14.52 -16.93 -19.31
C TYR A 255 -13.63 -16.01 -20.16
N MET A 256 -13.27 -16.40 -21.38
CA MET A 256 -12.53 -15.54 -22.31
C MET A 256 -13.34 -14.32 -22.76
N ASP A 257 -14.64 -14.48 -23.00
CA ASP A 257 -15.53 -13.36 -23.36
C ASP A 257 -15.67 -12.37 -22.19
N LEU A 258 -15.85 -12.85 -20.96
CA LEU A 258 -15.83 -12.00 -19.76
C LEU A 258 -14.51 -11.22 -19.63
N ALA A 259 -13.36 -11.87 -19.86
CA ALA A 259 -12.08 -11.17 -19.86
C ALA A 259 -12.04 -10.05 -20.93
N LYS A 260 -12.54 -10.32 -22.13
CA LYS A 260 -12.59 -9.31 -23.20
C LYS A 260 -13.47 -8.11 -22.85
N GLU A 261 -14.58 -8.31 -22.16
CA GLU A 261 -15.44 -7.23 -21.67
C GLU A 261 -14.70 -6.33 -20.67
N MET A 262 -13.89 -6.93 -19.77
CA MET A 262 -13.10 -6.20 -18.77
C MET A 262 -11.97 -5.36 -19.38
N GLN A 263 -11.55 -5.63 -20.60
CA GLN A 263 -10.38 -4.96 -21.20
C GLN A 263 -10.56 -3.45 -21.32
N LYS A 264 -11.76 -2.98 -21.64
CA LYS A 264 -12.07 -1.54 -21.77
C LYS A 264 -11.88 -0.80 -20.45
N ASP A 265 -12.27 -1.42 -19.35
CA ASP A 265 -12.14 -0.83 -18.02
C ASP A 265 -10.66 -0.75 -17.59
N ILE A 266 -9.85 -1.76 -17.98
CA ILE A 266 -8.41 -1.75 -17.76
C ILE A 266 -7.73 -0.64 -18.56
N GLU A 267 -8.07 -0.49 -19.84
CA GLU A 267 -7.56 0.58 -20.68
C GLU A 267 -7.91 1.96 -20.12
N SER A 268 -9.11 2.12 -19.55
CA SER A 268 -9.52 3.35 -18.86
C SER A 268 -8.67 3.61 -17.60
N ILE A 269 -8.41 2.58 -16.79
CA ILE A 269 -7.54 2.70 -15.63
C ILE A 269 -6.12 3.09 -16.04
N ASP A 270 -5.54 2.43 -17.02
CA ASP A 270 -4.19 2.73 -17.52
C ASP A 270 -4.08 4.15 -18.05
N TYR A 271 -5.10 4.61 -18.79
CA TYR A 271 -5.17 5.98 -19.30
C TYR A 271 -5.14 7.01 -18.15
N TRP A 272 -6.06 6.89 -17.18
CA TRP A 272 -6.14 7.83 -16.07
C TRP A 272 -4.92 7.75 -15.15
N ASN A 273 -4.38 6.56 -14.91
CA ASN A 273 -3.19 6.35 -14.11
C ASN A 273 -1.95 7.03 -14.72
N ASN A 274 -1.77 6.91 -16.03
CA ASN A 274 -0.68 7.58 -16.73
C ASN A 274 -0.82 9.11 -16.62
N LEU A 275 -2.02 9.65 -16.88
CA LEU A 275 -2.26 11.10 -16.79
C LEU A 275 -2.05 11.64 -15.36
N ALA A 276 -2.55 10.95 -14.34
CA ALA A 276 -2.39 11.34 -12.94
C ALA A 276 -0.92 11.31 -12.50
N ASN A 277 -0.14 10.33 -12.97
CA ASN A 277 1.29 10.27 -12.66
C ASN A 277 2.11 11.36 -13.38
N MET A 278 1.70 11.76 -14.59
CA MET A 278 2.33 12.87 -15.32
C MET A 278 1.98 14.24 -14.73
N ASN A 279 0.81 14.38 -14.14
CA ASN A 279 0.26 15.64 -13.61
C ASN A 279 -0.28 15.42 -12.18
N PRO A 280 0.57 15.13 -11.20
CA PRO A 280 0.15 14.65 -9.88
C PRO A 280 -0.58 15.70 -9.03
N ASP A 281 -0.53 16.96 -9.40
CA ASP A 281 -1.20 18.11 -8.76
C ASP A 281 -2.63 18.37 -9.28
N GLN A 282 -3.07 17.66 -10.31
CA GLN A 282 -4.40 17.83 -10.89
C GLN A 282 -5.42 16.91 -10.20
N THR A 283 -6.24 17.47 -9.32
CA THR A 283 -7.27 16.77 -8.55
C THR A 283 -8.22 15.91 -9.41
N LEU A 284 -8.66 16.45 -10.54
CA LEU A 284 -9.62 15.79 -11.42
C LEU A 284 -9.11 14.45 -11.97
N LEU A 285 -7.81 14.34 -12.23
CA LEU A 285 -7.22 13.10 -12.76
C LEU A 285 -7.26 11.97 -11.73
N TRP A 286 -7.02 12.30 -10.46
CA TRP A 286 -7.14 11.35 -9.36
C TRP A 286 -8.57 10.95 -9.07
N ILE A 287 -9.56 11.86 -9.26
CA ILE A 287 -10.99 11.53 -9.18
C ILE A 287 -11.34 10.53 -10.27
N ASN A 288 -11.00 10.82 -11.53
CA ASN A 288 -11.31 9.94 -12.66
C ASN A 288 -10.65 8.56 -12.52
N LEU A 289 -9.40 8.51 -12.04
CA LEU A 289 -8.72 7.25 -11.74
C LEU A 289 -9.42 6.48 -10.61
N GLY A 290 -9.85 7.17 -9.56
CA GLY A 290 -10.63 6.57 -8.46
C GLY A 290 -11.96 5.98 -8.95
N ASP A 291 -12.68 6.69 -9.82
CA ASP A 291 -13.92 6.22 -10.41
C ASP A 291 -13.70 5.02 -11.35
N ALA A 292 -12.66 5.02 -12.16
CA ALA A 292 -12.30 3.88 -13.00
C ALA A 292 -11.99 2.61 -12.16
N TYR A 293 -11.24 2.74 -11.07
CA TYR A 293 -11.02 1.64 -10.14
C TYR A 293 -12.31 1.17 -9.46
N ARG A 294 -13.17 2.10 -9.06
CA ARG A 294 -14.46 1.79 -8.41
C ARG A 294 -15.38 1.00 -9.34
N GLN A 295 -15.44 1.33 -10.64
CA GLN A 295 -16.22 0.62 -11.64
C GLN A 295 -15.82 -0.85 -11.73
N MET A 296 -14.53 -1.15 -11.60
CA MET A 296 -14.02 -2.53 -11.55
C MET A 296 -14.06 -3.16 -10.14
N SER A 297 -14.73 -2.55 -9.17
CA SER A 297 -14.75 -3.01 -7.77
C SER A 297 -13.35 -3.13 -7.12
N ARG A 298 -12.37 -2.39 -7.62
CA ARG A 298 -11.01 -2.28 -7.06
C ARG A 298 -11.00 -1.19 -5.99
N PHE A 299 -11.68 -1.47 -4.89
CA PHE A 299 -12.01 -0.45 -3.89
C PHE A 299 -10.80 0.11 -3.16
N ASP A 300 -9.74 -0.67 -2.94
CA ASP A 300 -8.53 -0.19 -2.28
C ASP A 300 -7.74 0.80 -3.15
N GLU A 301 -7.63 0.52 -4.43
CA GLU A 301 -6.97 1.43 -5.38
C GLU A 301 -7.82 2.69 -5.62
N ALA A 302 -9.15 2.55 -5.71
CA ALA A 302 -10.07 3.69 -5.78
C ALA A 302 -9.93 4.58 -4.54
N LYS A 303 -9.88 3.99 -3.35
CA LYS A 303 -9.68 4.71 -2.08
C LYS A 303 -8.37 5.50 -2.07
N ASN A 304 -7.27 4.88 -2.48
CA ASN A 304 -5.98 5.56 -2.58
C ASN A 304 -6.03 6.76 -3.55
N SER A 305 -6.67 6.61 -4.69
CA SER A 305 -6.82 7.69 -5.68
C SER A 305 -7.65 8.85 -5.14
N PHE A 306 -8.80 8.57 -4.51
CA PHE A 306 -9.61 9.61 -3.87
C PHE A 306 -8.93 10.26 -2.65
N GLN A 307 -8.09 9.54 -1.91
CA GLN A 307 -7.29 10.12 -0.83
C GLN A 307 -6.27 11.12 -1.36
N VAL A 308 -5.63 10.83 -2.49
CA VAL A 308 -4.74 11.80 -3.16
C VAL A 308 -5.55 13.02 -3.64
N ALA A 309 -6.68 12.80 -4.32
CA ALA A 309 -7.56 13.88 -4.76
C ALA A 309 -8.00 14.78 -3.58
N LEU A 310 -8.40 14.18 -2.45
CA LEU A 310 -8.80 14.91 -1.25
C LEU A 310 -7.64 15.68 -0.61
N SER A 311 -6.41 15.20 -0.74
CA SER A 311 -5.22 15.92 -0.26
C SER A 311 -4.92 17.17 -1.09
N LEU A 312 -5.29 17.16 -2.37
CA LEU A 312 -5.17 18.31 -3.28
C LEU A 312 -6.31 19.30 -3.11
N ASP A 313 -7.54 18.82 -2.85
CA ASP A 313 -8.72 19.65 -2.59
C ASP A 313 -9.48 19.14 -1.34
N PRO A 314 -9.04 19.53 -0.13
CA PRO A 314 -9.58 19.02 1.13
C PRO A 314 -11.02 19.45 1.41
N THR A 315 -11.52 20.50 0.74
CA THR A 315 -12.86 21.05 0.94
C THR A 315 -13.91 20.45 0.03
N ASN A 316 -13.50 19.67 -0.95
CA ASN A 316 -14.38 19.08 -1.94
C ASN A 316 -15.29 18.00 -1.35
N VAL A 317 -16.55 18.35 -1.16
CA VAL A 317 -17.56 17.46 -0.58
C VAL A 317 -17.80 16.22 -1.44
N ALA A 318 -17.75 16.35 -2.77
CA ALA A 318 -17.97 15.21 -3.67
C ALA A 318 -16.87 14.15 -3.49
N ILE A 319 -15.59 14.54 -3.36
CA ILE A 319 -14.50 13.61 -3.08
C ILE A 319 -14.66 12.95 -1.71
N GLN A 320 -15.02 13.75 -0.68
CA GLN A 320 -15.27 13.22 0.67
C GLN A 320 -16.40 12.19 0.66
N ASN A 321 -17.49 12.47 -0.04
CA ASN A 321 -18.62 11.58 -0.22
C ASN A 321 -18.24 10.29 -0.99
N ASN A 322 -17.51 10.41 -2.11
CA ASN A 322 -17.03 9.26 -2.87
C ASN A 322 -16.14 8.34 -2.02
N LEU A 323 -15.28 8.92 -1.21
CA LEU A 323 -14.42 8.16 -0.30
C LEU A 323 -15.22 7.47 0.80
N ALA A 324 -16.25 8.11 1.37
CA ALA A 324 -17.15 7.51 2.34
C ALA A 324 -17.95 6.33 1.73
N ASN A 325 -18.46 6.50 0.50
CA ASN A 325 -19.12 5.46 -0.27
C ASN A 325 -18.20 4.25 -0.51
N LEU A 326 -16.92 4.46 -0.81
CA LEU A 326 -15.98 3.36 -0.99
C LEU A 326 -15.72 2.56 0.28
N TYR A 327 -15.66 3.22 1.44
CA TYR A 327 -15.57 2.49 2.71
C TYR A 327 -16.80 1.61 2.95
N LEU A 328 -18.01 2.10 2.59
CA LEU A 328 -19.20 1.28 2.63
C LEU A 328 -19.13 0.08 1.69
N LEU A 329 -18.74 0.29 0.43
CA LEU A 329 -18.62 -0.77 -0.58
C LEU A 329 -17.55 -1.80 -0.23
N SER A 330 -16.48 -1.40 0.45
CA SER A 330 -15.44 -2.30 0.94
C SER A 330 -15.76 -2.99 2.26
N GLY A 331 -16.97 -2.73 2.84
CA GLY A 331 -17.44 -3.34 4.10
C GLY A 331 -16.95 -2.62 5.37
N ASP A 332 -16.16 -1.56 5.27
CA ASP A 332 -15.71 -0.76 6.42
C ASP A 332 -16.76 0.28 6.81
N THR A 333 -17.87 -0.23 7.31
CA THR A 333 -19.04 0.57 7.69
C THR A 333 -18.73 1.64 8.74
N LEU A 334 -17.80 1.36 9.66
CA LEU A 334 -17.41 2.31 10.70
C LEU A 334 -16.74 3.55 10.09
N GLN A 335 -15.78 3.35 9.19
CA GLN A 335 -15.13 4.46 8.51
C GLN A 335 -16.08 5.26 7.61
N ALA A 336 -17.02 4.59 6.96
CA ALA A 336 -18.06 5.27 6.19
C ALA A 336 -18.89 6.22 7.07
N ILE A 337 -19.37 5.76 8.23
CA ILE A 337 -20.14 6.58 9.20
C ILE A 337 -19.31 7.78 9.65
N ILE A 338 -18.09 7.56 10.14
CA ILE A 338 -17.21 8.64 10.62
C ILE A 338 -17.01 9.72 9.56
N ARG A 339 -16.88 9.33 8.29
CA ARG A 339 -16.68 10.29 7.19
C ARG A 339 -17.96 11.06 6.86
N TYR A 340 -19.11 10.42 6.80
CA TYR A 340 -20.38 11.13 6.58
C TYR A 340 -20.68 12.11 7.73
N GLU A 341 -20.49 11.69 8.99
CA GLU A 341 -20.65 12.57 10.14
C GLU A 341 -19.70 13.76 10.10
N ALA A 342 -18.44 13.55 9.66
CA ALA A 342 -17.46 14.64 9.50
C ALA A 342 -17.85 15.65 8.40
N ILE A 343 -18.50 15.20 7.31
CA ILE A 343 -19.08 16.08 6.29
C ILE A 343 -20.24 16.89 6.88
N LEU A 344 -21.18 16.21 7.53
CA LEU A 344 -22.38 16.82 8.11
C LEU A 344 -22.08 17.75 9.28
N ALA A 345 -20.98 17.54 10.01
CA ALA A 345 -20.53 18.45 11.05
C ALA A 345 -20.07 19.82 10.49
N LYS A 346 -19.64 19.84 9.22
CA LYS A 346 -19.24 21.09 8.53
C LYS A 346 -20.41 21.74 7.82
N ASP A 347 -21.23 20.95 7.18
CA ASP A 347 -22.43 21.40 6.48
C ASP A 347 -23.59 20.42 6.66
N PRO A 348 -24.46 20.66 7.65
CA PRO A 348 -25.60 19.79 7.93
C PRO A 348 -26.74 19.94 6.90
N SER A 349 -26.68 20.91 5.99
CA SER A 349 -27.72 21.12 4.97
C SER A 349 -27.67 20.13 3.80
N LEU A 350 -26.63 19.30 3.74
CA LEU A 350 -26.39 18.33 2.67
C LEU A 350 -27.31 17.11 2.80
N ALA A 351 -28.53 17.20 2.29
CA ALA A 351 -29.57 16.15 2.38
C ALA A 351 -29.08 14.80 1.81
N ASP A 352 -28.34 14.79 0.70
CA ASP A 352 -27.79 13.59 0.09
C ASP A 352 -26.84 12.83 1.03
N ILE A 353 -26.10 13.54 1.88
CA ILE A 353 -25.20 12.91 2.85
C ILE A 353 -25.99 12.25 3.97
N TRP A 354 -27.12 12.86 4.41
CA TRP A 354 -28.05 12.22 5.35
C TRP A 354 -28.68 10.95 4.76
N ILE A 355 -29.00 10.94 3.45
CA ILE A 355 -29.46 9.75 2.73
C ILE A 355 -28.41 8.64 2.85
N ASN A 356 -27.17 8.94 2.48
CA ASN A 356 -26.08 7.97 2.49
C ASN A 356 -25.79 7.44 3.91
N LEU A 357 -25.78 8.31 4.91
CA LEU A 357 -25.59 7.92 6.31
C LEU A 357 -26.69 6.96 6.79
N GLY A 358 -27.94 7.23 6.44
CA GLY A 358 -29.05 6.34 6.75
C GLY A 358 -28.93 4.98 6.06
N VAL A 359 -28.53 4.93 4.79
CA VAL A 359 -28.27 3.69 4.05
C VAL A 359 -27.17 2.86 4.74
N VAL A 360 -26.09 3.50 5.19
CA VAL A 360 -25.01 2.80 5.94
C VAL A 360 -25.56 2.19 7.23
N HIS A 361 -26.42 2.90 7.95
CA HIS A 361 -27.05 2.37 9.16
C HIS A 361 -27.98 1.19 8.87
N ILE A 362 -28.73 1.22 7.76
CA ILE A 362 -29.56 0.08 7.34
C ILE A 362 -28.70 -1.15 7.05
N ASN A 363 -27.64 -0.99 6.27
CA ASN A 363 -26.72 -2.08 5.93
C ASN A 363 -26.04 -2.69 7.17
N SER A 364 -26.00 -1.93 8.27
CA SER A 364 -25.48 -2.37 9.57
C SER A 364 -26.56 -2.91 10.53
N GLY A 365 -27.82 -3.05 10.08
CA GLY A 365 -28.95 -3.49 10.90
C GLY A 365 -29.45 -2.44 11.89
N ARG A 366 -29.00 -1.19 11.83
CA ARG A 366 -29.32 -0.09 12.76
C ARG A 366 -30.48 0.75 12.24
N LYS A 367 -31.68 0.17 12.21
CA LYS A 367 -32.90 0.82 11.65
C LYS A 367 -33.24 2.14 12.35
N THR A 368 -33.08 2.21 13.66
CA THR A 368 -33.41 3.42 14.45
C THR A 368 -32.50 4.59 14.08
N GLU A 369 -31.23 4.33 13.93
CA GLU A 369 -30.21 5.33 13.54
C GLU A 369 -30.45 5.78 12.10
N ALA A 370 -30.76 4.86 11.20
CA ALA A 370 -31.13 5.18 9.83
C ALA A 370 -32.32 6.15 9.76
N ARG A 371 -33.40 5.84 10.50
CA ARG A 371 -34.58 6.72 10.58
C ARG A 371 -34.22 8.10 11.10
N LYS A 372 -33.41 8.19 12.15
CA LYS A 372 -32.93 9.47 12.70
C LYS A 372 -32.16 10.28 11.64
N ALA A 373 -31.24 9.65 10.91
CA ALA A 373 -30.47 10.31 9.85
C ALA A 373 -31.41 10.86 8.75
N TRP A 374 -32.36 10.05 8.26
CA TRP A 374 -33.28 10.49 7.20
C TRP A 374 -34.26 11.56 7.65
N VAL A 375 -34.78 11.48 8.88
CA VAL A 375 -35.60 12.56 9.47
C VAL A 375 -34.79 13.84 9.56
N LYS A 376 -33.54 13.76 9.98
CA LYS A 376 -32.64 14.92 10.04
C LYS A 376 -32.38 15.54 8.66
N GLY A 377 -32.22 14.72 7.63
CA GLY A 377 -32.14 15.19 6.25
C GLY A 377 -33.38 15.94 5.78
N LEU A 378 -34.62 15.48 6.19
CA LEU A 378 -35.85 16.16 5.86
C LEU A 378 -36.03 17.52 6.56
N GLU A 379 -35.37 17.76 7.69
CA GLU A 379 -35.35 19.11 8.30
C GLU A 379 -34.71 20.16 7.39
N TYR A 380 -33.70 19.73 6.56
CA TYR A 380 -33.00 20.61 5.63
C TYR A 380 -33.59 20.62 4.22
N ASP A 381 -34.18 19.50 3.78
CA ASP A 381 -34.85 19.37 2.50
C ASP A 381 -36.23 18.69 2.68
N PRO A 382 -37.25 19.46 3.10
CA PRO A 382 -38.59 18.94 3.43
C PRO A 382 -39.31 18.27 2.26
N ASP A 383 -38.93 18.61 1.02
CA ASP A 383 -39.57 18.08 -0.18
C ASP A 383 -38.85 16.88 -0.79
N ASN A 384 -37.75 16.43 -0.18
CA ASN A 384 -36.97 15.31 -0.67
C ASN A 384 -37.77 13.99 -0.71
N SER A 385 -38.15 13.59 -1.91
CA SER A 385 -38.98 12.39 -2.13
C SER A 385 -38.25 11.10 -1.72
N THR A 386 -36.95 11.04 -1.89
CA THR A 386 -36.11 9.86 -1.53
C THR A 386 -36.10 9.65 -0.01
N LEU A 387 -35.90 10.70 0.76
CA LEU A 387 -35.93 10.62 2.23
C LEU A 387 -37.31 10.18 2.73
N LYS A 388 -38.40 10.76 2.17
CA LYS A 388 -39.80 10.36 2.50
C LYS A 388 -40.02 8.87 2.19
N GLN A 389 -39.58 8.41 1.03
CA GLN A 389 -39.69 7.00 0.63
C GLN A 389 -38.95 6.07 1.59
N TYR A 390 -37.69 6.41 1.95
CA TYR A 390 -36.90 5.57 2.85
C TYR A 390 -37.48 5.50 4.26
N ILE A 391 -38.02 6.61 4.81
CA ILE A 391 -38.66 6.61 6.12
C ILE A 391 -39.89 5.73 6.10
N ASN A 392 -40.76 5.86 5.08
CA ASN A 392 -41.98 5.05 4.93
C ASN A 392 -41.69 3.55 4.76
N SER A 393 -40.54 3.20 4.18
CA SER A 393 -40.12 1.80 4.01
C SER A 393 -39.69 1.11 5.31
N LEU A 394 -39.56 1.86 6.41
CA LEU A 394 -39.25 1.33 7.74
C LEU A 394 -40.45 1.04 8.61
N GLU A 395 -41.64 1.53 8.18
CA GLU A 395 -42.92 1.27 8.84
C GLU A 395 -43.47 -0.09 8.40
#